data_607aacc2b3e9d8f65a8871fad3ce8b46
#
_entry.id   607aacc2b3e9d8f65a8871fad3ce8b46
#
_cell.length_a   1.000
_cell.length_b   1.000
_cell.length_c   1.000
_cell.angle_alpha   90.00
_cell.angle_beta   90.00
_cell.angle_gamma   90.00
#
_symmetry.space_group_name_H-M   'P 1'
#
loop_
_entity.id
_entity.type
_entity.pdbx_description
1 polymer ?
#
loop_
_entity_poly.entity_id
_entity_poly.type
_entity_poly.pdbx_seq_one_letter_code
_entity_poly.pdbx_strand_id
1 'polypeptide(L)'
;MNQVNESHSRASDIWREVASLFRPPSRLPVAEAIRRYMRVPRGANTSGPWESSLTPYMIDPINTLSAREYDAVVFVGPARTGKTEGLIDGWIVYGIICDPADMLVVQMTETKAREHSRTRLSRTFRHSPEVSKRLSPSRNDNNVHDKMFLDGSFLKIGWPSITVFSSSDYRRVALTDYDRFPENVDGEGDAFTLASKRTTTFMSSGMTL
;
A
#
# COMPACT_ATOMS: atom_id res chain seq x y z
N MET A 1 42.65 32.96 5.87
CA MET A 1 42.21 32.52 4.55
C MET A 1 41.77 31.07 4.70
N ASN A 2 40.48 30.85 4.91
CA ASN A 2 39.91 29.51 4.98
C ASN A 2 39.63 29.03 3.54
N GLN A 3 40.36 28.04 3.08
CA GLN A 3 40.03 27.34 1.85
C GLN A 3 38.80 26.49 2.15
N VAL A 4 37.65 26.86 1.52
CA VAL A 4 36.46 25.99 1.43
C VAL A 4 36.85 24.88 0.47
N ASN A 5 37.01 23.67 1.01
CA ASN A 5 37.27 22.47 0.23
C ASN A 5 35.95 22.04 -0.38
N GLU A 6 35.59 22.57 -1.55
CA GLU A 6 34.43 22.12 -2.32
C GLU A 6 34.75 20.73 -2.88
N SER A 7 34.27 19.69 -2.17
CA SER A 7 34.31 18.34 -2.71
C SER A 7 33.28 18.21 -3.83
N HIS A 8 33.73 18.41 -5.07
CA HIS A 8 32.89 18.18 -6.22
C HIS A 8 32.63 16.67 -6.39
N SER A 9 31.36 16.27 -6.47
CA SER A 9 30.98 14.90 -6.76
C SER A 9 31.52 14.49 -8.14
N ARG A 10 32.11 13.30 -8.25
CA ARG A 10 32.60 12.81 -9.54
C ARG A 10 31.42 12.59 -10.48
N ALA A 11 31.59 12.89 -11.75
CA ALA A 11 30.56 12.68 -12.76
C ALA A 11 30.01 11.24 -12.76
N SER A 12 30.86 10.25 -12.45
CA SER A 12 30.47 8.85 -12.28
C SER A 12 29.47 8.61 -11.13
N ASP A 13 29.56 9.40 -10.07
CA ASP A 13 28.67 9.25 -8.90
C ASP A 13 27.34 9.90 -9.20
N ILE A 14 27.33 11.05 -9.87
CA ILE A 14 26.13 11.70 -10.37
C ILE A 14 25.41 10.77 -11.37
N TRP A 15 26.14 10.18 -12.34
CA TRP A 15 25.55 9.24 -13.29
C TRP A 15 24.99 7.98 -12.63
N ARG A 16 25.63 7.45 -11.59
CA ARG A 16 25.14 6.29 -10.84
C ARG A 16 23.86 6.63 -10.07
N GLU A 17 23.80 7.80 -9.48
CA GLU A 17 22.62 8.30 -8.79
C GLU A 17 21.45 8.51 -9.75
N VAL A 18 21.69 9.22 -10.87
CA VAL A 18 20.70 9.44 -11.92
C VAL A 18 20.23 8.12 -12.54
N ALA A 19 21.13 7.18 -12.82
CA ALA A 19 20.78 5.86 -13.36
C ALA A 19 19.88 5.06 -12.40
N SER A 20 19.98 5.28 -11.11
CA SER A 20 19.11 4.64 -10.13
C SER A 20 17.65 5.09 -10.23
N LEU A 21 17.41 6.34 -10.65
CA LEU A 21 16.08 6.91 -10.84
C LEU A 21 15.36 6.33 -12.07
N PHE A 22 16.12 5.84 -13.05
CA PHE A 22 15.59 5.23 -14.28
C PHE A 22 15.43 3.70 -14.17
N ARG A 23 15.69 3.11 -13.00
CA ARG A 23 15.42 1.68 -12.82
C ARG A 23 13.92 1.43 -12.95
N PRO A 24 13.48 0.58 -13.89
CA PRO A 24 12.08 0.22 -13.96
C PRO A 24 11.66 -0.49 -12.65
N PRO A 25 10.42 -0.32 -12.20
CA PRO A 25 9.89 -1.03 -11.06
C PRO A 25 10.10 -2.54 -11.21
N SER A 26 10.38 -3.21 -10.11
CA SER A 26 10.61 -4.65 -10.10
C SER A 26 9.30 -5.39 -10.46
N ARG A 27 9.29 -6.12 -11.57
CA ARG A 27 8.14 -6.93 -12.00
C ARG A 27 8.07 -8.27 -11.25
N LEU A 28 8.03 -8.22 -9.94
CA LEU A 28 7.84 -9.41 -9.12
C LEU A 28 6.35 -9.74 -8.98
N PRO A 29 5.97 -11.02 -8.89
CA PRO A 29 4.65 -11.40 -8.37
C PRO A 29 4.43 -10.78 -6.99
N VAL A 30 3.19 -10.42 -6.68
CA VAL A 30 2.89 -9.71 -5.41
C VAL A 30 3.32 -10.53 -4.20
N ALA A 31 3.02 -11.83 -4.18
CA ALA A 31 3.42 -12.73 -3.09
C ALA A 31 4.96 -12.81 -2.91
N GLU A 32 5.72 -12.79 -4.00
CA GLU A 32 7.19 -12.78 -3.94
C GLU A 32 7.72 -11.45 -3.42
N ALA A 33 7.11 -10.34 -3.82
CA ALA A 33 7.47 -9.02 -3.29
C ALA A 33 7.19 -8.91 -1.79
N ILE A 34 6.05 -9.43 -1.34
CA ILE A 34 5.71 -9.48 0.09
C ILE A 34 6.76 -10.29 0.86
N ARG A 35 7.08 -11.49 0.38
CA ARG A 35 8.09 -12.36 1.00
C ARG A 35 9.45 -11.67 1.10
N ARG A 36 9.83 -10.90 0.09
CA ARG A 36 11.13 -10.24 0.01
C ARG A 36 11.23 -8.97 0.84
N TYR A 37 10.20 -8.16 0.85
CA TYR A 37 10.27 -6.79 1.36
C TYR A 37 9.47 -6.55 2.64
N MET A 38 8.44 -7.33 2.90
CA MET A 38 7.60 -7.16 4.08
C MET A 38 8.16 -7.89 5.29
N ARG A 39 8.16 -7.21 6.43
CA ARG A 39 8.39 -7.79 7.74
C ARG A 39 7.11 -7.70 8.56
N VAL A 40 6.65 -8.84 9.01
CA VAL A 40 5.43 -8.96 9.83
C VAL A 40 5.78 -8.72 11.28
N PRO A 41 5.18 -7.73 11.93
CA PRO A 41 5.39 -7.48 13.34
C PRO A 41 4.87 -8.67 14.18
N ARG A 42 5.73 -9.21 15.04
CA ARG A 42 5.41 -10.32 15.97
C ARG A 42 5.48 -9.87 17.43
N GLY A 43 5.20 -8.60 17.69
CA GLY A 43 5.29 -7.95 18.98
C GLY A 43 5.70 -6.48 18.84
N ALA A 44 6.07 -5.84 19.95
CA ALA A 44 6.45 -4.43 19.93
C ALA A 44 7.76 -4.17 19.15
N ASN A 45 8.76 -5.05 19.36
CA ASN A 45 10.12 -4.88 18.85
C ASN A 45 10.63 -6.06 18.01
N THR A 46 9.78 -7.07 17.76
CA THR A 46 10.15 -8.26 16.99
C THR A 46 9.34 -8.34 15.71
N SER A 47 9.99 -8.81 14.65
CA SER A 47 9.34 -9.04 13.36
C SER A 47 9.96 -10.27 12.67
N GLY A 48 9.20 -10.88 11.77
CA GLY A 48 9.68 -11.97 10.93
C GLY A 48 9.32 -11.72 9.46
N PRO A 49 9.86 -12.51 8.55
CA PRO A 49 9.42 -12.49 7.16
C PRO A 49 7.95 -12.93 7.08
N TRP A 50 7.26 -12.48 6.03
CA TRP A 50 6.02 -13.12 5.66
C TRP A 50 6.31 -14.48 5.02
N GLU A 51 5.68 -15.53 5.52
CA GLU A 51 5.93 -16.90 5.09
C GLU A 51 4.71 -17.45 4.35
N SER A 52 4.80 -17.56 3.04
CA SER A 52 3.74 -18.11 2.18
C SER A 52 3.40 -19.58 2.50
N SER A 53 4.32 -20.33 3.09
CA SER A 53 4.10 -21.72 3.51
C SER A 53 3.04 -21.88 4.60
N LEU A 54 2.84 -20.83 5.42
CA LEU A 54 1.81 -20.83 6.46
C LEU A 54 0.40 -20.62 5.90
N THR A 55 0.30 -19.95 4.75
CA THR A 55 -0.98 -19.63 4.10
C THR A 55 -0.88 -19.83 2.59
N PRO A 56 -0.59 -21.03 2.09
CA PRO A 56 -0.34 -21.26 0.67
C PRO A 56 -1.54 -20.93 -0.23
N TYR A 57 -2.76 -21.06 0.29
CA TYR A 57 -4.00 -20.68 -0.39
C TYR A 57 -4.13 -19.17 -0.64
N MET A 58 -3.29 -18.33 -0.02
CA MET A 58 -3.29 -16.88 -0.23
C MET A 58 -2.44 -16.45 -1.43
N ILE A 59 -1.56 -17.31 -1.95
CA ILE A 59 -0.61 -16.96 -3.01
C ILE A 59 -1.33 -16.52 -4.28
N ASP A 60 -2.29 -17.31 -4.76
CA ASP A 60 -3.02 -17.00 -5.98
C ASP A 60 -3.90 -15.75 -5.84
N PRO A 61 -4.74 -15.59 -4.79
CA PRO A 61 -5.47 -14.36 -4.56
C PRO A 61 -4.58 -13.12 -4.48
N ILE A 62 -3.42 -13.22 -3.80
CA ILE A 62 -2.46 -12.12 -3.67
C ILE A 62 -1.86 -11.76 -5.04
N ASN A 63 -1.46 -12.73 -5.85
CA ASN A 63 -0.88 -12.48 -7.16
C ASN A 63 -1.89 -11.90 -8.15
N THR A 64 -3.17 -12.26 -8.01
CA THR A 64 -4.26 -11.71 -8.83
C THR A 64 -4.41 -10.19 -8.65
N LEU A 65 -4.01 -9.62 -7.50
CA LEU A 65 -4.06 -8.17 -7.24
C LEU A 65 -3.19 -7.32 -8.19
N SER A 66 -2.26 -7.93 -8.92
CA SER A 66 -1.47 -7.26 -9.96
C SER A 66 -1.82 -7.69 -11.38
N ALA A 67 -2.81 -8.58 -11.53
CA ALA A 67 -3.28 -9.02 -12.84
C ALA A 67 -4.02 -7.87 -13.53
N ARG A 68 -3.81 -7.74 -14.84
CA ARG A 68 -4.50 -6.72 -15.66
C ARG A 68 -5.73 -7.26 -16.39
N GLU A 69 -6.07 -8.50 -16.09
CA GLU A 69 -7.23 -9.20 -16.65
C GLU A 69 -8.52 -8.91 -15.88
N TYR A 70 -8.36 -8.42 -14.63
CA TYR A 70 -9.46 -8.19 -13.71
C TYR A 70 -9.43 -6.76 -13.19
N ASP A 71 -10.61 -6.16 -13.06
CA ASP A 71 -10.80 -4.84 -12.49
C ASP A 71 -11.07 -4.92 -10.97
N ALA A 72 -11.45 -6.11 -10.50
CA ALA A 72 -11.73 -6.35 -9.09
C ALA A 72 -11.42 -7.78 -8.65
N VAL A 73 -11.08 -7.92 -7.38
CA VAL A 73 -10.90 -9.20 -6.68
C VAL A 73 -11.78 -9.21 -5.45
N VAL A 74 -12.59 -10.23 -5.29
CA VAL A 74 -13.39 -10.44 -4.07
C VAL A 74 -12.87 -11.68 -3.36
N PHE A 75 -12.35 -11.49 -2.15
CA PHE A 75 -11.88 -12.59 -1.32
C PHE A 75 -12.80 -12.82 -0.13
N VAL A 76 -13.46 -13.97 -0.12
CA VAL A 76 -14.30 -14.42 1.00
C VAL A 76 -13.54 -15.46 1.81
N GLY A 77 -13.33 -15.19 3.07
CA GLY A 77 -12.61 -16.14 3.94
C GLY A 77 -12.87 -15.87 5.41
N PRO A 78 -12.76 -16.90 6.27
CA PRO A 78 -13.01 -16.78 7.70
C PRO A 78 -11.99 -15.85 8.38
N ALA A 79 -12.27 -15.52 9.63
CA ALA A 79 -11.34 -14.74 10.44
C ALA A 79 -10.00 -15.48 10.65
N ARG A 80 -8.91 -14.74 10.83
CA ARG A 80 -7.55 -15.25 11.10
C ARG A 80 -6.91 -16.10 9.99
N THR A 81 -7.32 -15.91 8.76
CA THR A 81 -6.72 -16.55 7.58
C THR A 81 -5.59 -15.75 6.94
N GLY A 82 -5.11 -14.71 7.56
CA GLY A 82 -4.03 -13.87 6.99
C GLY A 82 -4.50 -12.83 5.97
N LYS A 83 -5.82 -12.65 5.77
CA LYS A 83 -6.39 -11.70 4.79
C LYS A 83 -5.76 -10.31 4.88
N THR A 84 -5.87 -9.68 6.04
CA THR A 84 -5.36 -8.32 6.22
C THR A 84 -3.85 -8.24 6.01
N GLU A 85 -3.11 -9.26 6.48
CA GLU A 85 -1.67 -9.29 6.35
C GLU A 85 -1.19 -9.48 4.90
N GLY A 86 -1.77 -10.45 4.19
CA GLY A 86 -1.38 -10.78 2.82
C GLY A 86 -2.01 -9.83 1.79
N LEU A 87 -3.35 -9.72 1.78
CA LEU A 87 -4.07 -8.99 0.74
C LEU A 87 -4.00 -7.47 0.93
N ILE A 88 -4.00 -6.97 2.17
CA ILE A 88 -4.04 -5.52 2.43
C ILE A 88 -2.63 -5.00 2.69
N ASP A 89 -2.01 -5.39 3.81
CA ASP A 89 -0.69 -4.86 4.21
C ASP A 89 0.39 -5.25 3.19
N GLY A 90 0.31 -6.48 2.66
CA GLY A 90 1.20 -6.98 1.61
C GLY A 90 1.04 -6.25 0.29
N TRP A 91 -0.19 -5.99 -0.15
CA TRP A 91 -0.45 -5.23 -1.36
C TRP A 91 0.00 -3.77 -1.25
N ILE A 92 -0.14 -3.16 -0.07
CA ILE A 92 0.43 -1.84 0.22
C ILE A 92 1.95 -1.87 0.03
N VAL A 93 2.64 -2.85 0.63
CA VAL A 93 4.11 -2.98 0.50
C VAL A 93 4.52 -3.20 -0.95
N TYR A 94 3.81 -4.03 -1.69
CA TYR A 94 4.01 -4.20 -3.13
C TYR A 94 3.85 -2.88 -3.89
N GLY A 95 2.77 -2.15 -3.60
CA GLY A 95 2.48 -0.86 -4.22
C GLY A 95 3.56 0.18 -3.99
N ILE A 96 4.14 0.23 -2.79
CA ILE A 96 5.22 1.17 -2.46
C ILE A 96 6.54 0.84 -3.16
N ILE A 97 6.85 -0.44 -3.34
CA ILE A 97 8.20 -0.87 -3.76
C ILE A 97 8.26 -1.23 -5.24
N CYS A 98 7.28 -2.01 -5.70
CA CYS A 98 7.33 -2.64 -7.02
C CYS A 98 6.49 -1.92 -8.07
N ASP A 99 5.44 -1.23 -7.65
CA ASP A 99 4.50 -0.61 -8.58
C ASP A 99 3.87 0.65 -7.95
N PRO A 100 4.68 1.73 -7.75
CA PRO A 100 4.24 2.93 -7.06
C PRO A 100 3.01 3.56 -7.71
N ALA A 101 2.00 3.84 -6.91
CA ALA A 101 0.79 4.56 -7.30
C ALA A 101 -0.07 4.85 -6.07
N ASP A 102 -0.99 5.79 -6.22
CA ASP A 102 -1.93 6.15 -5.17
C ASP A 102 -2.85 5.00 -4.81
N MET A 103 -3.05 4.82 -3.52
CA MET A 103 -3.84 3.74 -2.96
C MET A 103 -4.78 4.24 -1.86
N LEU A 104 -6.01 3.73 -1.87
CA LEU A 104 -7.00 3.92 -0.81
C LEU A 104 -7.26 2.60 -0.10
N VAL A 105 -7.21 2.62 1.21
CA VAL A 105 -7.66 1.51 2.06
C VAL A 105 -8.83 1.97 2.90
N VAL A 106 -9.96 1.32 2.77
CA VAL A 106 -11.19 1.64 3.49
C VAL A 106 -11.46 0.57 4.54
N GLN A 107 -11.46 0.98 5.79
CA GLN A 107 -11.80 0.15 6.94
C GLN A 107 -13.27 0.36 7.30
N MET A 108 -13.89 -0.57 8.01
CA MET A 108 -15.31 -0.51 8.34
C MET A 108 -15.73 0.75 9.14
N THR A 109 -14.82 1.33 9.91
CA THR A 109 -15.07 2.54 10.72
C THR A 109 -13.81 3.39 10.85
N GLU A 110 -13.97 4.67 11.21
CA GLU A 110 -12.86 5.59 11.51
C GLU A 110 -11.92 5.03 12.59
N THR A 111 -12.50 4.47 13.65
CA THR A 111 -11.71 3.86 14.74
C THR A 111 -10.85 2.71 14.22
N LYS A 112 -11.39 1.85 13.34
CA LYS A 112 -10.64 0.76 12.74
C LYS A 112 -9.59 1.24 11.74
N ALA A 113 -9.87 2.28 10.98
CA ALA A 113 -8.89 2.93 10.11
C ALA A 113 -7.69 3.46 10.93
N ARG A 114 -7.97 4.14 12.03
CA ARG A 114 -6.94 4.65 12.96
C ARG A 114 -6.14 3.53 13.63
N GLU A 115 -6.81 2.48 14.09
CA GLU A 115 -6.18 1.30 14.69
C GLU A 115 -5.25 0.62 13.70
N HIS A 116 -5.73 0.30 12.50
CA HIS A 116 -4.94 -0.33 11.43
C HIS A 116 -3.68 0.49 11.08
N SER A 117 -3.85 1.79 10.88
CA SER A 117 -2.73 2.70 10.60
C SER A 117 -1.68 2.69 11.70
N ARG A 118 -2.09 2.87 12.97
CA ARG A 118 -1.16 3.05 14.09
C ARG A 118 -0.54 1.75 14.57
N THR A 119 -1.32 0.67 14.65
CA THR A 119 -0.87 -0.56 15.31
C THR A 119 -0.28 -1.57 14.33
N ARG A 120 -0.75 -1.59 13.08
CA ARG A 120 -0.27 -2.53 12.05
C ARG A 120 0.66 -1.85 11.06
N LEU A 121 0.16 -0.94 10.22
CA LEU A 121 0.95 -0.36 9.14
C LEU A 121 2.19 0.38 9.64
N SER A 122 2.08 1.19 10.69
CA SER A 122 3.24 1.89 11.24
C SER A 122 4.32 0.94 11.76
N ARG A 123 3.93 -0.24 12.29
CA ARG A 123 4.89 -1.27 12.70
C ARG A 123 5.49 -1.99 11.49
N THR A 124 4.65 -2.39 10.54
CA THR A 124 5.10 -3.04 9.29
C THR A 124 6.11 -2.14 8.55
N PHE A 125 5.82 -0.86 8.42
CA PHE A 125 6.72 0.10 7.77
C PHE A 125 8.04 0.25 8.53
N ARG A 126 8.00 0.38 9.86
CA ARG A 126 9.20 0.47 10.70
C ARG A 126 10.09 -0.75 10.59
N HIS A 127 9.51 -1.95 10.54
CA HIS A 127 10.25 -3.21 10.47
C HIS A 127 10.65 -3.61 9.06
N SER A 128 10.11 -2.96 8.01
CA SER A 128 10.42 -3.22 6.61
C SER A 128 11.35 -2.14 6.05
N PRO A 129 12.68 -2.37 6.03
CA PRO A 129 13.66 -1.31 5.74
C PRO A 129 13.45 -0.64 4.37
N GLU A 130 13.09 -1.41 3.35
CA GLU A 130 12.88 -0.86 2.00
C GLU A 130 11.63 0.02 1.91
N VAL A 131 10.60 -0.25 2.70
CA VAL A 131 9.41 0.61 2.84
C VAL A 131 9.76 1.87 3.63
N SER A 132 10.46 1.70 4.76
CA SER A 132 10.85 2.81 5.63
C SER A 132 11.69 3.87 4.90
N LYS A 133 12.60 3.44 4.01
CA LYS A 133 13.43 4.34 3.18
C LYS A 133 12.61 5.16 2.17
N ARG A 134 11.44 4.71 1.79
CA ARG A 134 10.58 5.39 0.80
C ARG A 134 9.55 6.31 1.41
N LEU A 135 9.34 6.22 2.73
CA LEU A 135 8.40 7.08 3.43
C LEU A 135 8.96 8.52 3.47
N SER A 136 8.11 9.52 3.19
CA SER A 136 8.50 10.92 3.31
C SER A 136 9.02 11.22 4.73
N PRO A 137 10.14 11.91 4.88
CA PRO A 137 10.68 12.30 6.19
C PRO A 137 9.86 13.42 6.86
N SER A 138 8.99 14.09 6.12
CA SER A 138 8.15 15.15 6.65
C SER A 138 7.10 14.59 7.61
N ARG A 139 7.02 15.17 8.80
CA ARG A 139 6.02 14.77 9.79
C ARG A 139 4.59 15.07 9.35
N ASN A 140 4.40 16.10 8.53
CA ASN A 140 3.09 16.49 8.04
C ASN A 140 2.56 15.51 6.98
N ASP A 141 3.46 14.87 6.25
CA ASP A 141 3.14 13.92 5.19
C ASP A 141 2.74 12.53 5.71
N ASN A 142 2.96 12.29 7.01
CA ASN A 142 2.77 10.97 7.64
C ASN A 142 1.87 11.06 8.87
N ASN A 143 0.61 11.39 8.65
CA ASN A 143 -0.40 11.37 9.70
C ASN A 143 -1.10 9.99 9.82
N VAL A 144 -2.17 9.91 10.60
CA VAL A 144 -2.89 8.65 10.84
C VAL A 144 -3.60 8.16 9.59
N HIS A 145 -4.12 9.05 8.77
CA HIS A 145 -4.95 8.73 7.62
C HIS A 145 -4.22 8.81 6.28
N ASP A 146 -3.11 9.55 6.22
CA ASP A 146 -2.38 9.79 5.00
C ASP A 146 -0.89 9.46 5.17
N LYS A 147 -0.31 8.82 4.17
CA LYS A 147 1.12 8.50 4.09
C LYS A 147 1.62 8.89 2.71
N MET A 148 2.61 9.78 2.67
CA MET A 148 3.29 10.18 1.44
C MET A 148 4.61 9.44 1.29
N PHE A 149 4.95 9.13 0.06
CA PHE A 149 6.22 8.48 -0.28
C PHE A 149 7.10 9.40 -1.12
N LEU A 150 8.41 9.12 -1.16
CA LEU A 150 9.40 9.95 -1.84
C LEU A 150 9.20 10.06 -3.36
N ASP A 151 8.52 9.09 -3.96
CA ASP A 151 8.16 9.09 -5.38
C ASP A 151 6.90 9.91 -5.70
N GLY A 152 6.30 10.54 -4.69
CA GLY A 152 5.09 11.35 -4.81
C GLY A 152 3.79 10.55 -4.69
N SER A 153 3.84 9.22 -4.67
CA SER A 153 2.65 8.41 -4.42
C SER A 153 2.16 8.54 -2.97
N PHE A 154 0.88 8.29 -2.74
CA PHE A 154 0.33 8.35 -1.40
C PHE A 154 -0.63 7.20 -1.10
N LEU A 155 -0.74 6.90 0.19
CA LEU A 155 -1.67 5.95 0.75
C LEU A 155 -2.66 6.68 1.66
N LYS A 156 -3.94 6.61 1.33
CA LYS A 156 -5.04 7.07 2.18
C LYS A 156 -5.67 5.91 2.92
N ILE A 157 -5.95 6.10 4.21
CA ILE A 157 -6.63 5.12 5.06
C ILE A 157 -7.90 5.77 5.59
N GLY A 158 -9.04 5.32 5.09
CA GLY A 158 -10.34 5.92 5.37
C GLY A 158 -11.37 4.92 5.88
N TRP A 159 -12.62 5.38 5.91
CA TRP A 159 -13.80 4.60 6.25
C TRP A 159 -14.92 4.97 5.28
N PRO A 160 -16.04 4.20 5.20
CA PRO A 160 -17.12 4.48 4.26
C PRO A 160 -17.73 5.87 4.53
N SER A 161 -17.37 6.83 3.70
CA SER A 161 -17.93 8.19 3.68
C SER A 161 -17.77 8.77 2.28
N ILE A 162 -18.69 9.63 1.88
CA ILE A 162 -18.63 10.26 0.56
C ILE A 162 -17.35 11.07 0.39
N THR A 163 -16.86 11.73 1.42
CA THR A 163 -15.61 12.48 1.38
C THR A 163 -14.41 11.60 1.01
N VAL A 164 -14.35 10.37 1.49
CA VAL A 164 -13.28 9.43 1.17
C VAL A 164 -13.39 8.94 -0.27
N PHE A 165 -14.61 8.67 -0.74
CA PHE A 165 -14.84 8.15 -2.09
C PHE A 165 -14.93 9.23 -3.18
N SER A 166 -15.03 10.51 -2.87
CA SER A 166 -15.18 11.58 -3.88
C SER A 166 -13.93 12.43 -4.11
N SER A 167 -12.91 12.30 -3.26
CA SER A 167 -11.83 13.30 -3.21
C SER A 167 -10.71 13.09 -4.23
N SER A 168 -10.48 11.88 -4.74
CA SER A 168 -9.34 11.58 -5.59
C SER A 168 -9.55 10.29 -6.38
N ASP A 169 -8.79 10.12 -7.45
CA ASP A 169 -8.68 8.85 -8.15
C ASP A 169 -7.53 8.03 -7.54
N TYR A 170 -7.73 6.73 -7.47
CA TYR A 170 -6.76 5.79 -6.92
C TYR A 170 -6.57 4.64 -7.88
N ARG A 171 -5.32 4.26 -8.09
CA ARG A 171 -5.05 3.07 -8.89
C ARG A 171 -5.44 1.78 -8.16
N ARG A 172 -5.41 1.81 -6.82
CA ARG A 172 -5.75 0.67 -5.98
C ARG A 172 -6.70 1.10 -4.88
N VAL A 173 -7.80 0.38 -4.77
CA VAL A 173 -8.73 0.57 -3.65
C VAL A 173 -8.94 -0.77 -2.96
N ALA A 174 -8.72 -0.82 -1.64
CA ALA A 174 -8.98 -2.00 -0.83
C ALA A 174 -10.12 -1.73 0.16
N LEU A 175 -11.17 -2.53 0.10
CA LEU A 175 -12.31 -2.50 1.01
C LEU A 175 -12.18 -3.67 2.00
N THR A 176 -11.95 -3.38 3.27
CA THR A 176 -11.71 -4.43 4.27
C THR A 176 -12.94 -4.70 5.09
N ASP A 177 -13.26 -5.99 5.31
CA ASP A 177 -14.45 -6.39 6.06
C ASP A 177 -15.73 -5.74 5.48
N TYR A 178 -15.88 -5.83 4.17
CA TYR A 178 -16.94 -5.20 3.39
C TYR A 178 -18.35 -5.54 3.86
N ASP A 179 -18.55 -6.74 4.40
CA ASP A 179 -19.80 -7.18 5.02
C ASP A 179 -20.28 -6.33 6.20
N ARG A 180 -19.41 -5.44 6.70
CA ARG A 180 -19.70 -4.50 7.79
C ARG A 180 -19.95 -3.07 7.30
N PHE A 181 -19.86 -2.84 6.01
CA PHE A 181 -20.10 -1.52 5.45
C PHE A 181 -21.59 -1.20 5.41
N PRO A 182 -21.98 0.08 5.42
CA PRO A 182 -23.36 0.46 5.17
C PRO A 182 -23.75 0.09 3.73
N GLU A 183 -25.00 -0.35 3.53
CA GLU A 183 -25.54 -0.65 2.21
C GLU A 183 -25.52 0.56 1.27
N ASN A 184 -25.62 1.76 1.85
CA ASN A 184 -25.57 3.02 1.13
C ASN A 184 -24.68 4.02 1.87
N VAL A 185 -23.68 4.54 1.18
CA VAL A 185 -22.74 5.52 1.72
C VAL A 185 -23.29 6.92 1.47
N ASP A 186 -23.78 7.55 2.54
CA ASP A 186 -24.26 8.95 2.53
C ASP A 186 -25.29 9.26 1.40
N GLY A 187 -26.04 8.26 0.93
CA GLY A 187 -27.04 8.43 -0.14
C GLY A 187 -26.53 8.27 -1.58
N GLU A 188 -25.23 8.05 -1.78
CA GLU A 188 -24.58 8.01 -3.10
C GLU A 188 -24.41 6.57 -3.68
N GLY A 189 -24.85 5.56 -2.94
CA GLY A 189 -24.80 4.16 -3.35
C GLY A 189 -23.87 3.29 -2.52
N ASP A 190 -23.64 2.08 -2.98
CA ASP A 190 -22.78 1.12 -2.27
C ASP A 190 -21.28 1.45 -2.41
N ALA A 191 -20.53 1.07 -1.39
CA ALA A 191 -19.11 1.40 -1.32
C ALA A 191 -18.25 0.75 -2.41
N PHE A 192 -18.64 -0.43 -2.93
CA PHE A 192 -17.89 -1.08 -4.00
C PHE A 192 -18.04 -0.33 -5.32
N THR A 193 -19.25 0.08 -5.68
CA THR A 193 -19.50 0.90 -6.86
C THR A 193 -18.77 2.24 -6.78
N LEU A 194 -18.79 2.90 -5.61
CA LEU A 194 -18.07 4.16 -5.40
C LEU A 194 -16.55 3.96 -5.50
N ALA A 195 -16.02 2.89 -4.93
CA ALA A 195 -14.61 2.53 -5.01
C ALA A 195 -14.16 2.26 -6.45
N SER A 196 -14.91 1.42 -7.18
CA SER A 196 -14.60 1.05 -8.56
C SER A 196 -14.58 2.26 -9.50
N LYS A 197 -15.42 3.26 -9.27
CA LYS A 197 -15.35 4.53 -10.01
C LYS A 197 -14.02 5.26 -9.82
N ARG A 198 -13.34 5.09 -8.68
CA ARG A 198 -12.05 5.74 -8.40
C ARG A 198 -10.89 5.09 -9.15
N THR A 199 -11.03 3.82 -9.57
CA THR A 199 -10.00 3.11 -10.32
C THR A 199 -10.15 3.25 -11.85
N THR A 200 -11.27 3.75 -12.33
CA THR A 200 -11.62 3.81 -13.77
C THR A 200 -10.60 4.59 -14.61
N THR A 201 -10.06 5.68 -14.10
CA THR A 201 -9.05 6.49 -14.77
C THR A 201 -7.79 5.70 -15.13
N PHE A 202 -7.49 4.64 -14.37
CA PHE A 202 -6.30 3.81 -14.56
C PHE A 202 -6.52 2.63 -15.51
N MET A 203 -7.71 2.49 -16.08
CA MET A 203 -8.07 1.44 -17.05
C MET A 203 -7.68 0.03 -16.52
N SER A 204 -7.05 -0.80 -17.33
CA SER A 204 -6.62 -2.16 -16.96
C SER A 204 -5.55 -2.24 -15.85
N SER A 205 -5.06 -1.11 -15.36
CA SER A 205 -4.13 -1.09 -14.22
C SER A 205 -4.81 -0.69 -12.90
N GLY A 206 -6.07 -0.27 -12.97
CA GLY A 206 -6.91 -0.04 -11.79
C GLY A 206 -7.36 -1.35 -11.16
N MET A 207 -7.43 -1.42 -9.83
CA MET A 207 -7.86 -2.63 -9.11
C MET A 207 -8.62 -2.28 -7.84
N THR A 208 -9.77 -2.94 -7.65
CA THR A 208 -10.57 -2.89 -6.41
C THR A 208 -10.54 -4.27 -5.74
N LEU A 209 -10.20 -4.30 -4.42
CA LEU A 209 -10.21 -5.49 -3.58
C LEU A 209 -11.28 -5.36 -2.50
#